data_5f9329db0ac5267b529067d7b4b3c580
#
_entry.id   5f9329db0ac5267b529067d7b4b3c580
#
_cell.length_a   1.000
_cell.length_b   1.000
_cell.length_c   1.000
_cell.angle_alpha   90.00
_cell.angle_beta   90.00
_cell.angle_gamma   90.00
#
_symmetry.space_group_name_H-M   'P 1'
#
loop_
_entity.id
_entity.type
_entity.pdbx_description
1 polymer ?
#
loop_
_entity_poly.entity_id
_entity_poly.type
_entity_poly.pdbx_seq_one_letter_code
_entity_poly.pdbx_strand_id
1 'polypeptide(L)'
;MKNGIKEYIRFNVILAVCLILIGLLANPWLLALLTGTGNFTLHGKITVIAFDLFLIVSGVLVFFKGNTREDRKKLVFSYIILVFSVLIIEMILHLINFEIITDRDTMAPHERSPYAGREWGEELWEEIYETQIVFAPFIEWRTNEYHGEYVNIDSSGARKTWNPVVSNSEEYQTLYMFGGSTLWGFVARDDYTISSFLSKKINNAGHNVMVHNYGEISYISTQELLRLVLLLKEGHRPDYVIFYDGVNDAYAAYQSGTPGVQNIVMLKEKWGYSTSSSAMSIIFRGLMKGTVDILTQSRIHQAIGKIAVLSSPK
;
A
#
# COMPACT_ATOMS: atom_id res chain seq x y z
N MET A 1 -9.36 -30.44 51.04
CA MET A 1 -9.05 -28.99 50.99
C MET A 1 -7.64 -28.65 50.46
N LYS A 2 -6.58 -29.32 50.95
CA LYS A 2 -5.18 -29.01 50.50
C LYS A 2 -4.89 -29.26 49.01
N ASN A 3 -5.52 -30.25 48.35
CA ASN A 3 -5.29 -30.54 46.94
C ASN A 3 -5.96 -29.50 46.00
N GLY A 4 -7.14 -29.01 46.36
CA GLY A 4 -7.83 -27.99 45.58
C GLY A 4 -7.11 -26.62 45.56
N ILE A 5 -6.44 -26.28 46.68
CA ILE A 5 -5.67 -25.02 46.75
C ILE A 5 -4.39 -25.08 45.91
N LYS A 6 -3.69 -26.22 45.83
CA LYS A 6 -2.50 -26.42 45.00
C LYS A 6 -2.81 -26.36 43.48
N GLU A 7 -3.92 -26.98 43.07
CA GLU A 7 -4.38 -26.97 41.69
C GLU A 7 -4.81 -25.57 41.23
N TYR A 8 -5.33 -24.83 42.14
CA TYR A 8 -5.83 -23.48 42.04
C TYR A 8 -4.72 -22.41 41.84
N ILE A 9 -3.67 -22.50 42.67
CA ILE A 9 -2.49 -21.63 42.53
C ILE A 9 -1.80 -21.88 41.20
N ARG A 10 -1.75 -23.15 40.73
CA ARG A 10 -1.18 -23.49 39.42
C ARG A 10 -1.89 -22.83 38.25
N PHE A 11 -3.23 -22.80 38.26
CA PHE A 11 -4.00 -22.22 37.12
C PHE A 11 -3.77 -20.71 36.99
N ASN A 12 -3.82 -19.95 38.07
CA ASN A 12 -3.58 -18.52 38.04
C ASN A 12 -2.17 -18.17 37.62
N VAL A 13 -1.18 -18.91 38.09
CA VAL A 13 0.22 -18.73 37.70
C VAL A 13 0.39 -19.03 36.20
N ILE A 14 -0.19 -20.12 35.70
CA ILE A 14 -0.12 -20.49 34.29
C ILE A 14 -0.78 -19.40 33.43
N LEU A 15 -1.99 -18.97 33.79
CA LEU A 15 -2.70 -17.93 33.05
C LEU A 15 -1.94 -16.60 33.05
N ALA A 16 -1.42 -16.19 34.20
CA ALA A 16 -0.60 -14.98 34.33
C ALA A 16 0.67 -15.05 33.46
N VAL A 17 1.37 -16.17 33.54
CA VAL A 17 2.58 -16.41 32.73
C VAL A 17 2.24 -16.42 31.25
N CYS A 18 1.15 -17.06 30.81
CA CYS A 18 0.72 -17.05 29.43
C CYS A 18 0.42 -15.63 28.90
N LEU A 19 -0.32 -14.83 29.67
CA LEU A 19 -0.62 -13.44 29.30
C LEU A 19 0.64 -12.59 29.17
N ILE A 20 1.56 -12.71 30.14
CA ILE A 20 2.85 -11.98 30.10
C ILE A 20 3.70 -12.43 28.91
N LEU A 21 3.80 -13.74 28.68
CA LEU A 21 4.58 -14.26 27.55
C LEU A 21 3.98 -13.83 26.19
N ILE A 22 2.66 -13.88 26.04
CA ILE A 22 2.01 -13.42 24.81
C ILE A 22 2.29 -11.93 24.60
N GLY A 23 2.16 -11.09 25.65
CA GLY A 23 2.48 -9.66 25.56
C GLY A 23 3.94 -9.40 25.22
N LEU A 24 4.89 -10.17 25.76
CA LEU A 24 6.32 -10.04 25.44
C LEU A 24 6.65 -10.51 24.01
N LEU A 25 5.96 -11.54 23.52
CA LEU A 25 6.19 -12.12 22.19
C LEU A 25 5.47 -11.36 21.08
N ALA A 26 4.41 -10.64 21.37
CA ALA A 26 3.64 -9.89 20.38
C ALA A 26 4.26 -8.53 20.02
N ASN A 27 5.47 -8.21 20.49
CA ASN A 27 6.10 -6.90 20.26
C ASN A 27 6.31 -6.58 18.77
N PRO A 28 6.31 -5.28 18.39
CA PRO A 28 6.32 -4.85 16.98
C PRO A 28 7.52 -5.37 16.20
N TRP A 29 8.67 -5.52 16.83
CA TRP A 29 9.89 -6.00 16.16
C TRP A 29 9.82 -7.48 15.83
N LEU A 30 9.35 -8.31 16.79
CA LEU A 30 9.16 -9.73 16.56
C LEU A 30 8.03 -10.00 15.56
N LEU A 31 6.94 -9.24 15.64
CA LEU A 31 5.85 -9.33 14.68
C LEU A 31 6.32 -8.94 13.27
N ALA A 32 7.09 -7.87 13.11
CA ALA A 32 7.68 -7.47 11.83
C ALA A 32 8.60 -8.56 11.27
N LEU A 33 9.41 -9.19 12.12
CA LEU A 33 10.28 -10.30 11.74
C LEU A 33 9.49 -11.53 11.30
N LEU A 34 8.44 -11.91 12.03
CA LEU A 34 7.65 -13.10 11.77
C LEU A 34 6.72 -12.94 10.55
N THR A 35 6.18 -11.75 10.34
CA THR A 35 5.27 -11.48 9.21
C THR A 35 6.02 -11.14 7.92
N GLY A 36 7.32 -10.81 8.02
CA GLY A 36 8.12 -10.33 6.88
C GLY A 36 7.65 -8.95 6.37
N THR A 37 6.74 -8.29 7.08
CA THR A 37 6.38 -6.90 6.82
C THR A 37 7.53 -6.04 7.33
N GLY A 38 8.00 -5.09 6.54
CA GLY A 38 9.01 -4.13 7.00
C GLY A 38 8.61 -3.45 8.31
N ASN A 39 9.31 -2.42 8.70
CA ASN A 39 9.00 -1.70 9.95
C ASN A 39 7.56 -1.18 9.96
N PHE A 40 6.84 -1.47 11.04
CA PHE A 40 5.53 -0.85 11.28
C PHE A 40 5.64 0.67 11.28
N THR A 41 4.60 1.35 10.81
CA THR A 41 4.46 2.80 11.00
C THR A 41 4.52 3.15 12.49
N LEU A 42 4.87 4.39 12.82
CA LEU A 42 4.91 4.84 14.22
C LEU A 42 3.60 4.53 14.96
N HIS A 43 2.46 4.79 14.32
CA HIS A 43 1.13 4.48 14.89
C HIS A 43 0.92 2.98 15.08
N GLY A 44 1.32 2.16 14.11
CA GLY A 44 1.29 0.70 14.25
C GLY A 44 2.12 0.19 15.43
N LYS A 45 3.33 0.73 15.61
CA LYS A 45 4.19 0.41 16.76
C LYS A 45 3.53 0.78 18.08
N ILE A 46 2.95 1.99 18.18
CA ILE A 46 2.25 2.46 19.39
C ILE A 46 1.06 1.54 19.73
N THR A 47 0.25 1.16 18.74
CA THR A 47 -0.91 0.28 18.93
C THR A 47 -0.49 -1.10 19.45
N VAL A 48 0.52 -1.71 18.85
CA VAL A 48 1.04 -3.00 19.27
C VAL A 48 1.63 -2.91 20.68
N ILE A 49 2.46 -1.90 20.98
CA ILE A 49 3.05 -1.70 22.32
C ILE A 49 1.95 -1.48 23.37
N ALA A 50 0.90 -0.71 23.06
CA ALA A 50 -0.22 -0.52 23.99
C ALA A 50 -0.94 -1.83 24.29
N PHE A 51 -1.14 -2.69 23.30
CA PHE A 51 -1.71 -4.02 23.46
C PHE A 51 -0.80 -4.95 24.28
N ASP A 52 0.50 -4.94 24.04
CA ASP A 52 1.49 -5.71 24.80
C ASP A 52 1.48 -5.31 26.29
N LEU A 53 1.54 -3.99 26.54
CA LEU A 53 1.45 -3.46 27.90
C LEU A 53 0.15 -3.86 28.59
N PHE A 54 -0.97 -3.82 27.87
CA PHE A 54 -2.25 -4.27 28.37
C PHE A 54 -2.21 -5.75 28.79
N LEU A 55 -1.66 -6.63 27.95
CA LEU A 55 -1.52 -8.07 28.28
C LEU A 55 -0.59 -8.30 29.48
N ILE A 56 0.55 -7.61 29.53
CA ILE A 56 1.52 -7.72 30.62
C ILE A 56 0.89 -7.26 31.94
N VAL A 57 0.29 -6.08 31.98
CA VAL A 57 -0.39 -5.54 33.18
C VAL A 57 -1.50 -6.47 33.63
N SER A 58 -2.25 -7.02 32.67
CA SER A 58 -3.30 -8.01 32.93
C SER A 58 -2.75 -9.27 33.58
N GLY A 59 -1.66 -9.81 33.07
CA GLY A 59 -0.98 -10.96 33.63
C GLY A 59 -0.51 -10.69 35.07
N VAL A 60 0.09 -9.51 35.32
CA VAL A 60 0.51 -9.09 36.68
C VAL A 60 -0.67 -8.97 37.64
N LEU A 61 -1.79 -8.38 37.19
CA LEU A 61 -3.00 -8.28 38.02
C LEU A 61 -3.60 -9.67 38.37
N VAL A 62 -3.62 -10.58 37.40
CA VAL A 62 -4.07 -11.97 37.61
C VAL A 62 -3.15 -12.67 38.62
N PHE A 63 -1.83 -12.45 38.54
CA PHE A 63 -0.86 -13.03 39.45
C PHE A 63 -1.08 -12.57 40.89
N PHE A 64 -1.26 -11.27 41.12
CA PHE A 64 -1.36 -10.71 42.47
C PHE A 64 -2.77 -10.71 43.05
N LYS A 65 -3.82 -10.53 42.23
CA LYS A 65 -5.21 -10.39 42.73
C LYS A 65 -6.09 -11.63 42.52
N GLY A 66 -5.65 -12.64 41.80
CA GLY A 66 -6.45 -13.83 41.51
C GLY A 66 -6.56 -14.87 42.60
N ASN A 67 -6.36 -14.50 43.90
CA ASN A 67 -6.19 -15.45 44.97
C ASN A 67 -7.50 -16.09 45.47
N THR A 68 -8.66 -15.51 45.22
CA THR A 68 -9.96 -16.08 45.60
C THR A 68 -10.82 -16.43 44.38
N ARG A 69 -11.82 -17.34 44.57
CA ARG A 69 -12.78 -17.68 43.52
C ARG A 69 -13.60 -16.46 43.09
N GLU A 70 -13.91 -15.56 44.01
CA GLU A 70 -14.64 -14.31 43.74
C GLU A 70 -13.82 -13.30 42.97
N ASP A 71 -12.54 -13.14 43.29
CA ASP A 71 -11.65 -12.21 42.60
C ASP A 71 -11.47 -12.62 41.12
N ARG A 72 -11.41 -13.93 40.84
CA ARG A 72 -11.34 -14.45 39.47
C ARG A 72 -12.60 -14.18 38.67
N LYS A 73 -13.77 -14.42 39.28
CA LYS A 73 -15.03 -14.10 38.59
C LYS A 73 -15.09 -12.62 38.24
N LYS A 74 -14.69 -11.74 39.15
CA LYS A 74 -14.63 -10.30 38.92
C LYS A 74 -13.62 -9.95 37.82
N LEU A 75 -12.44 -10.55 37.80
CA LEU A 75 -11.45 -10.36 36.77
C LEU A 75 -11.98 -10.82 35.39
N VAL A 76 -12.47 -12.06 35.29
CA VAL A 76 -13.05 -12.59 34.06
C VAL A 76 -14.21 -11.72 33.57
N PHE A 77 -15.10 -11.30 34.46
CA PHE A 77 -16.20 -10.40 34.11
C PHE A 77 -15.72 -9.04 33.61
N SER A 78 -14.71 -8.45 34.26
CA SER A 78 -14.11 -7.20 33.83
C SER A 78 -13.46 -7.31 32.44
N TYR A 79 -12.82 -8.44 32.12
CA TYR A 79 -12.29 -8.72 30.80
C TYR A 79 -13.37 -8.84 29.74
N ILE A 80 -14.44 -9.56 30.06
CA ILE A 80 -15.59 -9.69 29.16
C ILE A 80 -16.17 -8.32 28.85
N ILE A 81 -16.39 -7.48 29.87
CA ILE A 81 -16.90 -6.11 29.70
C ILE A 81 -15.94 -5.31 28.82
N LEU A 82 -14.63 -5.36 29.08
CA LEU A 82 -13.65 -4.62 28.29
C LEU A 82 -13.65 -5.03 26.83
N VAL A 83 -13.63 -6.34 26.54
CA VAL A 83 -13.69 -6.86 25.17
C VAL A 83 -14.99 -6.42 24.49
N PHE A 84 -16.14 -6.55 25.18
CA PHE A 84 -17.43 -6.07 24.64
C PHE A 84 -17.42 -4.56 24.40
N SER A 85 -16.84 -3.76 25.30
CA SER A 85 -16.73 -2.31 25.12
C SER A 85 -15.90 -1.96 23.88
N VAL A 86 -14.77 -2.63 23.66
CA VAL A 86 -13.93 -2.45 22.48
C VAL A 86 -14.70 -2.84 21.20
N LEU A 87 -15.40 -3.98 21.20
CA LEU A 87 -16.20 -4.41 20.06
C LEU A 87 -17.36 -3.45 19.76
N ILE A 88 -18.02 -2.92 20.81
CA ILE A 88 -19.09 -1.92 20.64
C ILE A 88 -18.53 -0.62 20.05
N ILE A 89 -17.39 -0.13 20.55
CA ILE A 89 -16.74 1.07 20.03
C ILE A 89 -16.34 0.85 18.55
N GLU A 90 -15.74 -0.29 18.23
CA GLU A 90 -15.39 -0.64 16.86
C GLU A 90 -16.61 -0.69 15.95
N MET A 91 -17.70 -1.29 16.40
CA MET A 91 -18.98 -1.34 15.69
C MET A 91 -19.56 0.07 15.46
N ILE A 92 -19.56 0.92 16.49
CA ILE A 92 -20.03 2.31 16.38
C ILE A 92 -19.18 3.10 15.39
N LEU A 93 -17.85 2.99 15.48
CA LEU A 93 -16.93 3.65 14.55
C LEU A 93 -17.11 3.12 13.12
N HIS A 94 -17.41 1.84 12.97
CA HIS A 94 -17.72 1.25 11.66
C HIS A 94 -19.03 1.81 11.08
N LEU A 95 -20.09 1.90 11.88
CA LEU A 95 -21.38 2.47 11.46
C LEU A 95 -21.26 3.95 11.07
N ILE A 96 -20.57 4.77 11.92
CA ILE A 96 -20.35 6.19 11.64
C ILE A 96 -19.51 6.38 10.36
N ASN A 97 -18.45 5.59 10.17
CA ASN A 97 -17.66 5.65 8.96
C ASN A 97 -18.39 5.11 7.74
N PHE A 98 -19.30 4.15 7.91
CA PHE A 98 -20.11 3.63 6.82
C PHE A 98 -20.98 4.75 6.21
N GLU A 99 -21.61 5.58 7.02
CA GLU A 99 -22.38 6.73 6.51
C GLU A 99 -21.48 7.81 5.88
N ILE A 100 -20.33 8.15 6.51
CA ILE A 100 -19.42 9.17 6.00
C ILE A 100 -18.71 8.74 4.72
N ILE A 101 -18.42 7.44 4.56
CA ILE A 101 -17.74 6.89 3.39
C ILE A 101 -18.72 6.66 2.25
N THR A 102 -19.94 6.18 2.52
CA THR A 102 -20.96 5.96 1.48
C THR A 102 -21.37 7.24 0.76
N ASP A 103 -21.31 8.38 1.42
CA ASP A 103 -21.65 9.66 0.78
C ASP A 103 -20.53 10.26 -0.08
N ARG A 104 -19.26 9.85 0.13
CA ARG A 104 -18.11 10.33 -0.65
C ARG A 104 -17.60 9.34 -1.70
N ASP A 105 -17.76 8.05 -1.50
CA ASP A 105 -17.17 7.00 -2.35
C ASP A 105 -18.18 6.24 -3.22
N THR A 106 -19.46 6.61 -3.18
CA THR A 106 -20.48 6.02 -4.07
C THR A 106 -20.49 6.62 -5.48
N MET A 107 -19.89 7.81 -5.66
CA MET A 107 -19.71 8.34 -7.01
C MET A 107 -18.65 7.53 -7.75
N ALA A 108 -19.02 6.94 -8.87
CA ALA A 108 -18.06 6.33 -9.77
C ALA A 108 -16.98 7.37 -10.19
N PRO A 109 -15.74 6.96 -10.47
CA PRO A 109 -14.68 7.88 -10.83
C PRO A 109 -15.04 8.85 -11.97
N HIS A 110 -15.78 8.37 -12.97
CA HIS A 110 -16.24 9.18 -14.11
C HIS A 110 -17.34 10.21 -13.76
N GLU A 111 -18.03 10.03 -12.64
CA GLU A 111 -19.03 10.99 -12.13
C GLU A 111 -18.39 12.14 -11.35
N ARG A 112 -17.09 12.05 -11.04
CA ARG A 112 -16.36 13.07 -10.31
C ARG A 112 -15.79 14.13 -11.26
N SER A 113 -15.72 15.39 -10.79
CA SER A 113 -14.96 16.41 -11.50
C SER A 113 -13.48 15.95 -11.65
N PRO A 114 -12.86 16.08 -12.83
CA PRO A 114 -13.28 16.82 -14.03
C PRO A 114 -14.05 16.00 -15.08
N TYR A 115 -14.44 14.76 -14.80
CA TYR A 115 -15.06 13.84 -15.78
C TYR A 115 -16.58 13.98 -15.83
N ALA A 116 -17.20 14.48 -14.77
CA ALA A 116 -18.65 14.59 -14.67
C ALA A 116 -19.28 15.27 -15.87
N GLY A 117 -20.27 14.62 -16.48
CA GLY A 117 -20.97 15.12 -17.68
C GLY A 117 -20.14 15.12 -18.96
N ARG A 118 -19.00 14.44 -19.01
CA ARG A 118 -18.21 14.24 -20.22
C ARG A 118 -18.58 12.89 -20.84
N GLU A 119 -18.91 12.89 -22.12
CA GLU A 119 -19.27 11.67 -22.86
C GLU A 119 -18.15 10.61 -22.83
N TRP A 120 -16.89 11.05 -22.88
CA TRP A 120 -15.71 10.21 -22.83
C TRP A 120 -15.29 9.77 -21.41
N GLY A 121 -15.96 10.25 -20.35
CA GLY A 121 -15.52 10.06 -18.97
C GLY A 121 -15.60 8.62 -18.50
N GLU A 122 -16.71 7.96 -18.78
CA GLU A 122 -16.97 6.57 -18.41
C GLU A 122 -16.05 5.62 -19.19
N GLU A 123 -16.04 5.74 -20.51
CA GLU A 123 -15.23 4.91 -21.42
C GLU A 123 -13.74 5.00 -21.11
N LEU A 124 -13.22 6.21 -20.83
CA LEU A 124 -11.81 6.37 -20.41
C LEU A 124 -11.49 5.56 -19.14
N TRP A 125 -12.40 5.56 -18.15
CA TRP A 125 -12.18 4.80 -16.93
C TRP A 125 -12.29 3.29 -17.16
N GLU A 126 -13.19 2.84 -18.02
CA GLU A 126 -13.29 1.44 -18.42
C GLU A 126 -12.01 0.97 -19.09
N GLU A 127 -11.50 1.71 -20.07
CA GLU A 127 -10.22 1.41 -20.72
C GLU A 127 -9.04 1.36 -19.75
N ILE A 128 -8.96 2.29 -18.79
CA ILE A 128 -7.92 2.28 -17.76
C ILE A 128 -8.00 1.01 -16.91
N TYR A 129 -9.22 0.56 -16.54
CA TYR A 129 -9.38 -0.66 -15.76
C TYR A 129 -9.10 -1.94 -16.57
N GLU A 130 -9.26 -1.90 -17.87
CA GLU A 130 -8.93 -3.01 -18.77
C GLU A 130 -7.43 -3.17 -18.98
N THR A 131 -6.63 -2.11 -18.79
CA THR A 131 -5.19 -2.23 -18.90
C THR A 131 -4.65 -3.23 -17.87
N GLN A 132 -3.75 -4.10 -18.32
CA GLN A 132 -3.16 -5.15 -17.50
C GLN A 132 -1.69 -4.86 -17.22
N ILE A 133 -1.29 -5.04 -15.97
CA ILE A 133 0.11 -5.01 -15.56
C ILE A 133 0.67 -6.42 -15.65
N VAL A 134 1.77 -6.57 -16.37
CA VAL A 134 2.49 -7.84 -16.55
C VAL A 134 3.87 -7.78 -15.91
N PHE A 135 4.38 -8.94 -15.51
CA PHE A 135 5.74 -9.03 -14.98
C PHE A 135 6.76 -8.67 -16.09
N ALA A 136 7.72 -7.84 -15.74
CA ALA A 136 8.83 -7.46 -16.61
C ALA A 136 10.17 -7.63 -15.86
N PRO A 137 11.09 -8.46 -16.37
CA PRO A 137 12.38 -8.68 -15.71
C PRO A 137 13.12 -7.37 -15.46
N PHE A 138 13.80 -7.27 -14.31
CA PHE A 138 14.61 -6.13 -13.83
C PHE A 138 13.81 -4.89 -13.40
N ILE A 139 12.68 -4.61 -14.03
CA ILE A 139 11.81 -3.45 -13.72
C ILE A 139 10.53 -3.86 -13.01
N GLU A 140 10.40 -5.15 -12.70
CA GLU A 140 9.34 -5.80 -11.93
C GLU A 140 8.01 -5.89 -12.67
N TRP A 141 7.49 -4.80 -13.22
CA TRP A 141 6.26 -4.80 -14.03
C TRP A 141 6.31 -3.75 -15.12
N ARG A 142 5.41 -3.88 -16.07
CA ARG A 142 5.02 -2.84 -17.03
C ARG A 142 3.56 -3.02 -17.42
N THR A 143 2.94 -1.98 -17.93
CA THR A 143 1.63 -2.12 -18.56
C THR A 143 1.77 -2.89 -19.86
N ASN A 144 0.85 -3.84 -20.09
CA ASN A 144 0.80 -4.65 -21.31
C ASN A 144 0.32 -3.81 -22.51
N GLU A 145 0.56 -4.28 -23.72
CA GLU A 145 0.00 -3.73 -24.92
C GLU A 145 -1.53 -3.62 -24.82
N TYR A 146 -2.07 -2.45 -25.17
CA TYR A 146 -3.48 -2.16 -25.11
C TYR A 146 -3.87 -1.16 -26.21
N HIS A 147 -5.01 -1.36 -26.86
CA HIS A 147 -5.53 -0.53 -27.92
C HIS A 147 -6.97 -0.17 -27.65
N GLY A 148 -7.19 1.04 -27.15
CA GLY A 148 -8.51 1.65 -26.92
C GLY A 148 -8.70 2.91 -27.74
N GLU A 149 -9.78 3.59 -27.51
CA GLU A 149 -10.06 4.89 -28.13
C GLU A 149 -9.24 5.99 -27.45
N TYR A 150 -9.12 5.94 -26.13
CA TYR A 150 -8.51 6.98 -25.28
C TYR A 150 -7.16 6.59 -24.71
N VAL A 151 -6.92 5.29 -24.54
CA VAL A 151 -5.70 4.73 -23.95
C VAL A 151 -5.08 3.76 -24.95
N ASN A 152 -3.87 4.05 -25.40
CA ASN A 152 -3.14 3.16 -26.28
C ASN A 152 -1.71 2.97 -25.75
N ILE A 153 -1.27 1.72 -25.68
CA ILE A 153 0.03 1.31 -25.18
C ILE A 153 0.59 0.31 -26.19
N ASP A 154 1.78 0.58 -26.69
CA ASP A 154 2.42 -0.30 -27.67
C ASP A 154 3.07 -1.53 -27.05
N SER A 155 3.57 -2.43 -27.89
CA SER A 155 4.23 -3.66 -27.47
C SER A 155 5.49 -3.44 -26.62
N SER A 156 6.11 -2.25 -26.72
CA SER A 156 7.23 -1.86 -25.87
C SER A 156 6.79 -1.40 -24.48
N GLY A 157 5.49 -1.14 -24.26
CA GLY A 157 4.93 -0.56 -23.05
C GLY A 157 4.98 0.97 -23.03
N ALA A 158 5.26 1.61 -24.18
CA ALA A 158 5.18 3.06 -24.30
C ALA A 158 3.74 3.48 -24.53
N ARG A 159 3.26 4.47 -23.75
CA ARG A 159 1.96 5.08 -23.95
C ARG A 159 1.96 6.00 -25.15
N LYS A 160 0.95 5.88 -26.00
CA LYS A 160 0.76 6.73 -27.17
C LYS A 160 0.83 8.20 -26.78
N THR A 161 1.65 8.92 -27.52
CA THR A 161 1.87 10.34 -27.36
C THR A 161 1.49 11.03 -28.68
N TRP A 162 0.82 12.17 -28.58
CA TRP A 162 0.62 12.98 -29.77
C TRP A 162 1.98 13.42 -30.33
N ASN A 163 2.24 13.12 -31.57
CA ASN A 163 3.42 13.55 -32.28
C ASN A 163 3.00 14.04 -33.69
N PRO A 164 3.76 14.95 -34.33
CA PRO A 164 3.49 15.35 -35.70
C PRO A 164 3.66 14.17 -36.66
N VAL A 165 2.95 14.21 -37.74
CA VAL A 165 3.17 13.26 -38.84
C VAL A 165 4.47 13.67 -39.55
N VAL A 166 5.50 12.85 -39.39
CA VAL A 166 6.81 13.10 -39.99
C VAL A 166 6.88 12.40 -41.35
N SER A 167 7.31 13.09 -42.38
CA SER A 167 7.60 12.48 -43.69
C SER A 167 8.91 11.68 -43.60
N ASN A 168 9.04 10.60 -44.35
CA ASN A 168 10.23 9.73 -44.36
C ASN A 168 11.56 10.45 -44.73
N SER A 169 11.50 11.72 -45.12
CA SER A 169 12.65 12.55 -45.51
C SER A 169 13.03 13.61 -44.47
N GLU A 170 12.29 13.73 -43.36
CA GLU A 170 12.56 14.71 -42.32
C GLU A 170 13.39 14.09 -41.20
N GLU A 171 14.50 14.77 -40.84
CA GLU A 171 15.22 14.43 -39.63
C GLU A 171 14.42 14.90 -38.42
N TYR A 172 14.26 14.04 -37.43
CA TYR A 172 13.66 14.34 -36.13
C TYR A 172 14.55 13.86 -34.99
N GLN A 173 14.47 14.59 -33.89
CA GLN A 173 15.11 14.20 -32.66
C GLN A 173 14.11 13.37 -31.82
N THR A 174 14.65 12.48 -31.00
CA THR A 174 13.85 11.62 -30.11
C THR A 174 13.99 12.05 -28.66
N LEU A 175 12.86 12.21 -27.97
CA LEU A 175 12.80 12.53 -26.57
C LEU A 175 12.08 11.39 -25.82
N TYR A 176 12.78 10.75 -24.89
CA TYR A 176 12.19 9.72 -24.03
C TYR A 176 11.86 10.32 -22.68
N MET A 177 10.62 10.09 -22.21
CA MET A 177 10.13 10.56 -20.92
C MET A 177 9.86 9.36 -20.03
N PHE A 178 10.42 9.41 -18.82
CA PHE A 178 10.22 8.42 -17.77
C PHE A 178 9.59 9.08 -16.55
N GLY A 179 8.76 8.35 -15.82
CA GLY A 179 8.08 8.86 -14.62
C GLY A 179 7.01 7.90 -14.12
N GLY A 180 6.33 8.29 -13.07
CA GLY A 180 5.25 7.56 -12.45
C GLY A 180 3.90 7.70 -13.17
N SER A 181 2.82 7.38 -12.46
CA SER A 181 1.44 7.41 -12.98
C SER A 181 1.02 8.78 -13.55
N THR A 182 1.58 9.87 -13.03
CA THR A 182 1.31 11.23 -13.52
C THR A 182 1.82 11.41 -14.95
N LEU A 183 3.03 10.93 -15.24
CA LEU A 183 3.59 10.96 -16.60
C LEU A 183 2.91 9.94 -17.51
N TRP A 184 2.66 8.73 -17.00
CA TRP A 184 1.87 7.73 -17.74
C TRP A 184 0.56 8.32 -18.25
N GLY A 185 0.03 9.29 -17.52
CA GLY A 185 -1.24 9.94 -17.83
C GLY A 185 -2.43 9.17 -17.25
N PHE A 186 -2.29 8.67 -16.01
CA PHE A 186 -3.40 8.07 -15.30
C PHE A 186 -4.58 9.05 -15.30
N VAL A 187 -5.73 8.58 -15.77
CA VAL A 187 -6.98 9.35 -15.96
C VAL A 187 -6.94 10.46 -17.03
N ALA A 188 -5.98 10.43 -17.95
CA ALA A 188 -5.93 11.32 -19.09
C ALA A 188 -6.01 10.53 -20.41
N ARG A 189 -6.68 11.09 -21.41
CA ARG A 189 -6.67 10.55 -22.77
C ARG A 189 -5.29 10.77 -23.39
N ASP A 190 -4.88 9.95 -24.35
CA ASP A 190 -3.56 9.96 -24.97
C ASP A 190 -3.10 11.36 -25.39
N ASP A 191 -3.95 12.10 -26.07
CA ASP A 191 -3.63 13.45 -26.59
C ASP A 191 -3.55 14.53 -25.50
N TYR A 192 -3.91 14.20 -24.26
CA TYR A 192 -3.98 15.10 -23.12
C TYR A 192 -3.03 14.68 -21.98
N THR A 193 -2.08 13.80 -22.26
CA THR A 193 -0.99 13.47 -21.34
C THR A 193 0.05 14.60 -21.31
N ILE A 194 0.87 14.64 -20.25
CA ILE A 194 2.00 15.58 -20.13
C ILE A 194 2.91 15.46 -21.35
N SER A 195 3.22 14.23 -21.76
CA SER A 195 4.06 13.97 -22.94
C SER A 195 3.45 14.51 -24.23
N SER A 196 2.14 14.35 -24.42
CA SER A 196 1.44 14.88 -25.60
C SER A 196 1.40 16.40 -25.61
N PHE A 197 1.17 17.05 -24.47
CA PHE A 197 1.25 18.51 -24.39
C PHE A 197 2.67 19.03 -24.64
N LEU A 198 3.67 18.36 -24.12
CA LEU A 198 5.08 18.72 -24.36
C LEU A 198 5.42 18.59 -25.84
N SER A 199 5.06 17.47 -26.48
CA SER A 199 5.27 17.25 -27.92
C SER A 199 4.60 18.35 -28.74
N LYS A 200 3.32 18.65 -28.49
CA LYS A 200 2.61 19.76 -29.18
C LYS A 200 3.35 21.09 -29.01
N LYS A 201 3.80 21.40 -27.79
CA LYS A 201 4.46 22.68 -27.50
C LYS A 201 5.80 22.80 -28.18
N ILE A 202 6.63 21.78 -28.19
CA ILE A 202 7.96 21.77 -28.81
C ILE A 202 7.82 21.88 -30.34
N ASN A 203 6.96 21.07 -30.93
CA ASN A 203 6.80 21.03 -32.37
C ASN A 203 6.11 22.29 -32.91
N ASN A 204 5.18 22.91 -32.19
CA ASN A 204 4.61 24.20 -32.50
C ASN A 204 5.63 25.35 -32.42
N ALA A 205 6.72 25.19 -31.68
CA ALA A 205 7.84 26.12 -31.63
C ALA A 205 8.83 25.94 -32.79
N GLY A 206 8.56 25.02 -33.72
CA GLY A 206 9.37 24.79 -34.91
C GLY A 206 10.49 23.77 -34.77
N HIS A 207 10.44 22.95 -33.69
CA HIS A 207 11.37 21.84 -33.49
C HIS A 207 10.74 20.53 -33.98
N ASN A 208 11.51 19.67 -34.63
CA ASN A 208 11.05 18.34 -35.05
C ASN A 208 11.44 17.30 -33.99
N VAL A 209 10.57 17.06 -33.00
CA VAL A 209 10.85 16.13 -31.88
C VAL A 209 9.74 15.10 -31.76
N MET A 210 10.13 13.83 -31.78
CA MET A 210 9.26 12.69 -31.45
C MET A 210 9.37 12.34 -29.98
N VAL A 211 8.28 12.49 -29.27
CA VAL A 211 8.23 12.23 -27.81
C VAL A 211 7.66 10.84 -27.55
N HIS A 212 8.37 10.04 -26.76
CA HIS A 212 7.94 8.72 -26.31
C HIS A 212 7.69 8.74 -24.80
N ASN A 213 6.52 8.26 -24.39
CA ASN A 213 6.10 8.22 -22.99
C ASN A 213 6.31 6.82 -22.42
N TYR A 214 7.37 6.65 -21.66
CA TYR A 214 7.68 5.44 -20.87
C TYR A 214 7.33 5.59 -19.39
N GLY A 215 6.42 6.50 -19.06
CA GLY A 215 5.84 6.56 -17.72
C GLY A 215 5.15 5.26 -17.37
N GLU A 216 5.15 4.89 -16.08
CA GLU A 216 4.51 3.66 -15.62
C GLU A 216 3.90 3.85 -14.22
N ILE A 217 2.80 3.14 -13.96
CA ILE A 217 2.08 3.28 -12.69
C ILE A 217 2.97 2.81 -11.53
N SER A 218 3.11 3.69 -10.53
CA SER A 218 3.88 3.46 -9.30
C SER A 218 5.39 3.28 -9.49
N TYR A 219 5.96 3.58 -10.63
CA TYR A 219 7.43 3.54 -10.80
C TYR A 219 8.12 4.56 -9.90
N ILE A 220 9.31 4.18 -9.48
CA ILE A 220 10.30 5.03 -8.81
C ILE A 220 11.50 5.22 -9.74
N SER A 221 12.30 6.23 -9.49
CA SER A 221 13.47 6.60 -10.32
C SER A 221 14.42 5.44 -10.63
N THR A 222 14.57 4.48 -9.71
CA THR A 222 15.38 3.27 -9.94
C THR A 222 14.81 2.41 -11.07
N GLN A 223 13.50 2.18 -11.12
CA GLN A 223 12.85 1.40 -12.17
C GLN A 223 12.91 2.14 -13.51
N GLU A 224 12.74 3.44 -13.50
CA GLU A 224 12.83 4.32 -14.66
C GLU A 224 14.23 4.28 -15.30
N LEU A 225 15.27 4.39 -14.46
CA LEU A 225 16.65 4.26 -14.91
C LEU A 225 16.93 2.87 -15.51
N LEU A 226 16.47 1.81 -14.86
CA LEU A 226 16.61 0.45 -15.38
C LEU A 226 15.87 0.29 -16.70
N ARG A 227 14.69 0.89 -16.86
CA ARG A 227 13.94 0.89 -18.12
C ARG A 227 14.73 1.56 -19.23
N LEU A 228 15.33 2.74 -18.98
CA LEU A 228 16.19 3.39 -19.95
C LEU A 228 17.38 2.50 -20.34
N VAL A 229 18.04 1.86 -19.38
CA VAL A 229 19.16 0.95 -19.65
C VAL A 229 18.74 -0.22 -20.55
N LEU A 230 17.57 -0.79 -20.33
CA LEU A 230 17.04 -1.88 -21.16
C LEU A 230 16.79 -1.41 -22.60
N LEU A 231 16.15 -0.25 -22.79
CA LEU A 231 15.91 0.33 -24.10
C LEU A 231 17.21 0.62 -24.84
N LEU A 232 18.23 1.18 -24.16
CA LEU A 232 19.56 1.40 -24.76
C LEU A 232 20.23 0.10 -25.17
N LYS A 233 20.06 -0.98 -24.39
CA LYS A 233 20.56 -2.33 -24.70
C LYS A 233 19.86 -2.92 -25.93
N GLU A 234 18.59 -2.63 -26.13
CA GLU A 234 17.80 -3.02 -27.30
C GLU A 234 18.15 -2.21 -28.56
N GLY A 235 19.02 -1.22 -28.45
CA GLY A 235 19.50 -0.44 -29.58
C GLY A 235 18.85 0.94 -29.72
N HIS A 236 17.92 1.29 -28.84
CA HIS A 236 17.34 2.63 -28.83
C HIS A 236 18.41 3.71 -28.57
N ARG A 237 18.27 4.88 -29.17
CA ARG A 237 19.23 5.98 -29.04
C ARG A 237 18.47 7.31 -28.96
N PRO A 238 17.87 7.66 -27.81
CA PRO A 238 17.21 8.94 -27.65
C PRO A 238 18.23 10.08 -27.66
N ASP A 239 17.85 11.22 -28.29
CA ASP A 239 18.65 12.45 -28.25
C ASP A 239 18.49 13.14 -26.90
N TYR A 240 17.31 13.03 -26.27
CA TYR A 240 16.98 13.62 -24.99
C TYR A 240 16.27 12.62 -24.09
N VAL A 241 16.49 12.75 -22.79
CA VAL A 241 15.81 11.99 -21.76
C VAL A 241 15.32 12.92 -20.65
N ILE A 242 14.06 12.76 -20.25
CA ILE A 242 13.47 13.47 -19.11
C ILE A 242 12.95 12.44 -18.10
N PHE A 243 13.33 12.60 -16.84
CA PHE A 243 12.73 11.92 -15.70
C PHE A 243 11.76 12.89 -15.01
N TYR A 244 10.49 12.49 -14.89
CA TYR A 244 9.42 13.27 -14.24
C TYR A 244 8.86 12.48 -13.07
N ASP A 245 9.55 12.53 -11.95
CA ASP A 245 9.33 11.66 -10.81
C ASP A 245 9.46 12.39 -9.45
N GLY A 246 9.63 11.61 -8.37
CA GLY A 246 9.96 12.07 -7.02
C GLY A 246 8.89 11.74 -5.98
N VAL A 247 7.60 11.81 -6.29
CA VAL A 247 6.54 11.51 -5.32
C VAL A 247 6.56 10.03 -4.93
N ASN A 248 6.67 9.15 -5.92
CA ASN A 248 6.72 7.70 -5.68
C ASN A 248 8.00 7.31 -4.93
N ASP A 249 9.14 7.95 -5.23
CA ASP A 249 10.40 7.73 -4.53
C ASP A 249 10.29 8.08 -3.05
N ALA A 250 9.72 9.25 -2.74
CA ALA A 250 9.51 9.69 -1.37
C ALA A 250 8.57 8.73 -0.61
N TYR A 251 7.49 8.30 -1.28
CA TYR A 251 6.51 7.40 -0.69
C TYR A 251 7.08 5.99 -0.48
N ALA A 252 7.77 5.44 -1.48
CA ALA A 252 8.43 4.14 -1.39
C ALA A 252 9.53 4.13 -0.32
N ALA A 253 10.34 5.19 -0.23
CA ALA A 253 11.34 5.33 0.82
C ALA A 253 10.71 5.41 2.22
N TYR A 254 9.58 6.11 2.37
CA TYR A 254 8.82 6.16 3.62
C TYR A 254 8.30 4.78 4.03
N GLN A 255 7.78 4.00 3.07
CA GLN A 255 7.22 2.67 3.33
C GLN A 255 8.28 1.59 3.54
N SER A 256 9.34 1.60 2.73
CA SER A 256 10.40 0.59 2.77
C SER A 256 11.48 0.89 3.83
N GLY A 257 11.59 2.15 4.25
CA GLY A 257 12.70 2.64 5.08
C GLY A 257 14.03 2.79 4.32
N THR A 258 14.03 2.58 2.99
CA THR A 258 15.26 2.62 2.17
C THR A 258 14.97 3.37 0.86
N PRO A 259 15.67 4.49 0.57
CA PRO A 259 15.54 5.20 -0.70
C PRO A 259 15.89 4.32 -1.90
N GLY A 260 15.18 4.50 -3.01
CA GLY A 260 15.42 3.78 -4.26
C GLY A 260 14.96 2.32 -4.26
N VAL A 261 14.30 1.88 -3.20
CA VAL A 261 13.73 0.53 -3.10
C VAL A 261 12.22 0.61 -3.16
N GLN A 262 11.63 -0.11 -4.13
CA GLN A 262 10.18 -0.22 -4.26
C GLN A 262 9.57 -0.94 -3.05
N ASN A 263 8.31 -0.67 -2.74
CA ASN A 263 7.62 -1.38 -1.66
C ASN A 263 7.40 -2.84 -2.03
N ILE A 264 8.38 -3.67 -1.66
CA ILE A 264 8.40 -5.12 -1.92
C ILE A 264 7.18 -5.84 -1.30
N VAL A 265 6.49 -5.27 -0.33
CA VAL A 265 5.32 -5.90 0.30
C VAL A 265 4.19 -6.10 -0.72
N MET A 266 3.88 -5.09 -1.53
CA MET A 266 2.89 -5.23 -2.60
C MET A 266 3.29 -6.27 -3.64
N LEU A 267 4.58 -6.35 -3.98
CA LEU A 267 5.10 -7.33 -4.94
C LEU A 267 5.07 -8.74 -4.40
N LYS A 268 5.48 -8.95 -3.16
CA LYS A 268 5.41 -10.27 -2.49
C LYS A 268 3.98 -10.77 -2.39
N GLU A 269 3.03 -9.89 -2.12
CA GLU A 269 1.61 -10.24 -2.03
C GLU A 269 1.00 -10.56 -3.40
N LYS A 270 1.29 -9.74 -4.39
CA LYS A 270 0.70 -9.86 -5.73
C LYS A 270 1.31 -10.99 -6.57
N TRP A 271 2.60 -11.29 -6.38
CA TRP A 271 3.35 -12.26 -7.20
C TRP A 271 3.72 -13.55 -6.48
N GLY A 272 3.26 -13.74 -5.22
CA GLY A 272 3.47 -15.00 -4.49
C GLY A 272 4.94 -15.37 -4.32
N TYR A 273 5.86 -14.42 -4.27
CA TYR A 273 7.27 -14.68 -4.02
C TYR A 273 7.47 -15.21 -2.59
N SER A 274 7.13 -16.46 -2.40
CA SER A 274 7.48 -17.24 -1.22
C SER A 274 8.89 -17.79 -1.40
N THR A 275 9.86 -17.14 -0.78
CA THR A 275 11.11 -17.82 -0.48
C THR A 275 10.78 -19.05 0.37
N SER A 276 11.26 -20.20 -0.03
CA SER A 276 11.04 -21.56 0.50
C SER A 276 10.89 -21.59 2.03
N SER A 277 9.66 -21.49 2.50
CA SER A 277 9.32 -21.67 3.91
C SER A 277 8.49 -22.96 4.02
N SER A 278 8.72 -23.74 5.07
CA SER A 278 7.90 -24.92 5.34
C SER A 278 6.41 -24.54 5.40
N ALA A 279 5.51 -25.47 5.02
CA ALA A 279 4.05 -25.22 5.06
C ALA A 279 3.59 -24.66 6.43
N MET A 280 4.22 -25.11 7.51
CA MET A 280 3.93 -24.60 8.86
C MET A 280 4.29 -23.11 9.03
N SER A 281 5.39 -22.64 8.47
CA SER A 281 5.79 -21.24 8.53
C SER A 281 4.87 -20.36 7.68
N ILE A 282 4.34 -20.86 6.57
CA ILE A 282 3.36 -20.17 5.73
C ILE A 282 2.03 -20.03 6.50
N ILE A 283 1.54 -21.10 7.12
CA ILE A 283 0.33 -21.09 7.94
C ILE A 283 0.50 -20.13 9.12
N PHE A 284 1.62 -20.22 9.84
CA PHE A 284 1.90 -19.36 11.00
C PHE A 284 2.00 -17.88 10.58
N ARG A 285 2.70 -17.57 9.48
CA ARG A 285 2.76 -16.20 8.93
C ARG A 285 1.38 -15.69 8.52
N GLY A 286 0.55 -16.53 7.88
CA GLY A 286 -0.81 -16.19 7.50
C GLY A 286 -1.69 -15.86 8.71
N LEU A 287 -1.62 -16.67 9.77
CA LEU A 287 -2.34 -16.42 11.02
C LEU A 287 -1.85 -15.13 11.70
N MET A 288 -0.54 -14.93 11.80
CA MET A 288 0.04 -13.74 12.42
C MET A 288 -0.27 -12.48 11.60
N LYS A 289 -0.18 -12.56 10.27
CA LYS A 289 -0.56 -11.45 9.38
C LYS A 289 -2.03 -11.10 9.55
N GLY A 290 -2.93 -12.07 9.52
CA GLY A 290 -4.35 -11.83 9.74
C GLY A 290 -4.62 -11.14 11.08
N THR A 291 -3.93 -11.51 12.14
CA THR A 291 -4.05 -10.85 13.46
C THR A 291 -3.55 -9.41 13.41
N VAL A 292 -2.39 -9.16 12.78
CA VAL A 292 -1.84 -7.81 12.63
C VAL A 292 -2.74 -6.94 11.75
N ASP A 293 -3.25 -7.48 10.65
CA ASP A 293 -4.16 -6.77 9.75
C ASP A 293 -5.45 -6.38 10.48
N ILE A 294 -6.03 -7.28 11.28
CA ILE A 294 -7.20 -6.98 12.12
C ILE A 294 -6.88 -5.84 13.10
N LEU A 295 -5.73 -5.89 13.78
CA LEU A 295 -5.34 -4.86 14.74
C LEU A 295 -5.05 -3.50 14.09
N THR A 296 -4.38 -3.49 12.95
CA THR A 296 -3.97 -2.25 12.26
C THR A 296 -5.07 -1.65 11.39
N GLN A 297 -6.00 -2.46 10.89
CA GLN A 297 -7.17 -2.02 10.13
C GLN A 297 -8.36 -1.69 11.03
N SER A 298 -8.28 -1.91 12.33
CA SER A 298 -9.37 -1.59 13.25
C SER A 298 -9.74 -0.10 13.16
N ARG A 299 -11.02 0.21 13.31
CA ARG A 299 -11.52 1.59 13.26
C ARG A 299 -10.99 2.42 14.44
N ILE A 300 -10.68 1.78 15.56
CA ILE A 300 -10.04 2.43 16.69
C ILE A 300 -8.62 2.90 16.32
N HIS A 301 -7.83 2.05 15.66
CA HIS A 301 -6.50 2.42 15.18
C HIS A 301 -6.55 3.60 14.19
N GLN A 302 -7.49 3.56 13.22
CA GLN A 302 -7.69 4.63 12.25
C GLN A 302 -8.13 5.95 12.93
N ALA A 303 -9.00 5.87 13.94
CA ALA A 303 -9.45 7.05 14.71
C ALA A 303 -8.28 7.69 15.49
N ILE A 304 -7.44 6.89 16.14
CA ILE A 304 -6.24 7.36 16.85
C ILE A 304 -5.28 8.06 15.87
N GLY A 305 -5.06 7.50 14.68
CA GLY A 305 -4.24 8.09 13.63
C GLY A 305 -4.74 9.46 13.20
N LYS A 306 -6.05 9.63 13.01
CA LYS A 306 -6.66 10.92 12.66
C LYS A 306 -6.50 11.97 13.76
N ILE A 307 -6.68 11.59 15.02
CA ILE A 307 -6.49 12.51 16.16
C ILE A 307 -5.04 12.96 16.24
N ALA A 308 -4.08 12.07 16.06
CA ALA A 308 -2.66 12.40 16.10
C ALA A 308 -2.25 13.38 14.98
N VAL A 309 -2.83 13.26 13.78
CA VAL A 309 -2.61 14.20 12.66
C VAL A 309 -3.20 15.58 12.96
N LEU A 310 -4.38 15.65 13.61
CA LEU A 310 -5.01 16.91 13.99
C LEU A 310 -4.29 17.62 15.14
N SER A 311 -3.54 16.91 15.97
CA SER A 311 -2.79 17.44 17.11
C SER A 311 -1.34 17.80 16.80
N SER A 312 -0.84 17.52 15.57
CA SER A 312 0.51 17.93 15.18
C SER A 312 0.53 19.46 14.93
N PRO A 313 1.44 20.21 15.56
CA PRO A 313 1.58 21.64 15.27
C PRO A 313 1.95 21.84 13.81
N LYS A 314 1.29 22.80 13.16
CA LYS A 314 1.59 23.22 11.78
C LYS A 314 2.94 23.88 11.70
#